data_813c5a3eac75c8c5dd81b04836c17318
#
_entry.id   813c5a3eac75c8c5dd81b04836c17318
#
_cell.length_a   1.000
_cell.length_b   1.000
_cell.length_c   1.000
_cell.angle_alpha   90.00
_cell.angle_beta   90.00
_cell.angle_gamma   90.00
#
_symmetry.space_group_name_H-M   'P 1'
#
loop_
_entity.id
_entity.type
_entity.pdbx_description
1 polymer ?
#
loop_
_entity_poly.entity_id
_entity_poly.type
_entity_poly.pdbx_seq_one_letter_code
_entity_poly.pdbx_strand_id
1 'polypeptide(L)'
;MNMLDVMVYRAEGETVRAGGDLYAMRATSANLGMTYPPFAALLFVPLTLVGVPLMRTLTTGGNLLLVVTLVQLSVQLVRPSLSRADLWRATFWIAAVVVWCEPVWTTLRYGQINLLIAVAVLWDLTRREGSRWAGLGIGLATAVKLTPGLFVVLLLVAGVLLWRGDRSWNWWLRTAATATGVFLGTTLAVAVVLPADSKKFWTETLFETGRVGFAEETANQSIRGVLARLMHTDDPGMWWAVTAALMGCAAMVVAVRAALRGDRAVAVVVCAFTALMISPISWSHHWVWCVPLLILLADRATRAWRVAGPVALVFASFALWWVPHDPGRPELDQNAGQMLLSAVYPLTTTVLLAGYVLTRRKLRGTEAGHGEGAGRGTGTGTGTSQPLLEAVPEQERQVTPEQEPRTAPEREPQAVAKE
;
A
#
# COMPACT_ATOMS: atom_id res chain seq x y z
N MET A 1 -4.76 -17.84 19.49
CA MET A 1 -4.11 -17.49 18.22
C MET A 1 -2.81 -18.26 18.13
N ASN A 2 -2.51 -18.84 16.96
CA ASN A 2 -1.33 -19.69 16.79
C ASN A 2 -0.03 -18.88 16.85
N MET A 3 -0.03 -17.63 16.38
CA MET A 3 1.13 -16.73 16.36
C MET A 3 2.37 -17.38 15.71
N LEU A 4 2.14 -18.16 14.63
CA LEU A 4 3.17 -18.98 14.00
C LEU A 4 4.35 -18.13 13.55
N ASP A 5 4.07 -17.03 12.85
CA ASP A 5 5.14 -16.21 12.25
C ASP A 5 5.90 -15.39 13.28
N VAL A 6 5.24 -14.89 14.34
CA VAL A 6 5.98 -14.21 15.41
C VAL A 6 6.91 -15.17 16.17
N MET A 7 6.60 -16.47 16.19
CA MET A 7 7.52 -17.47 16.76
C MET A 7 8.74 -17.68 15.85
N VAL A 8 8.55 -17.64 14.50
CA VAL A 8 9.67 -17.64 13.54
C VAL A 8 10.51 -16.37 13.73
N TYR A 9 9.89 -15.20 13.80
CA TYR A 9 10.60 -13.93 14.02
C TYR A 9 11.40 -13.93 15.33
N ARG A 10 10.84 -14.50 16.41
CA ARG A 10 11.58 -14.68 17.65
C ARG A 10 12.82 -15.56 17.45
N ALA A 11 12.67 -16.70 16.76
CA ALA A 11 13.78 -17.61 16.49
C ALA A 11 14.87 -16.96 15.61
N GLU A 12 14.48 -16.11 14.63
CA GLU A 12 15.42 -15.30 13.85
C GLU A 12 16.23 -14.35 14.77
N GLY A 13 15.56 -13.64 15.68
CA GLY A 13 16.22 -12.80 16.68
C GLY A 13 17.13 -13.57 17.65
N GLU A 14 16.74 -14.78 18.06
CA GLU A 14 17.56 -15.67 18.89
C GLU A 14 18.80 -16.14 18.13
N THR A 15 18.67 -16.46 16.84
CA THR A 15 19.78 -16.87 15.96
C THR A 15 20.80 -15.71 15.81
N VAL A 16 20.33 -14.48 15.63
CA VAL A 16 21.23 -13.30 15.61
C VAL A 16 22.00 -13.19 16.92
N ARG A 17 21.34 -13.30 18.06
CA ARG A 17 21.98 -13.19 19.38
C ARG A 17 22.99 -14.29 19.66
N ALA A 18 22.73 -15.49 19.09
CA ALA A 18 23.63 -16.64 19.21
C ALA A 18 24.77 -16.62 18.18
N GLY A 19 24.79 -15.70 17.23
CA GLY A 19 25.77 -15.66 16.13
C GLY A 19 25.66 -16.84 15.16
N GLY A 20 24.43 -17.39 15.01
CA GLY A 20 24.15 -18.52 14.12
C GLY A 20 23.86 -18.10 12.67
N ASP A 21 23.78 -19.07 11.73
CA ASP A 21 23.40 -18.85 10.33
C ASP A 21 21.88 -18.64 10.23
N LEU A 22 21.48 -17.43 9.84
CA LEU A 22 20.08 -17.04 9.71
C LEU A 22 19.30 -17.86 8.68
N TYR A 23 19.97 -18.27 7.59
CA TYR A 23 19.31 -18.97 6.49
C TYR A 23 19.36 -20.50 6.62
N ALA A 24 20.16 -21.00 7.57
CA ALA A 24 20.15 -22.41 7.96
C ALA A 24 19.15 -22.69 9.11
N MET A 25 18.72 -21.67 9.88
CA MET A 25 17.80 -21.85 11.00
C MET A 25 16.45 -22.41 10.55
N ARG A 26 15.83 -23.20 11.43
CA ARG A 26 14.46 -23.68 11.28
C ARG A 26 13.71 -23.50 12.59
N ALA A 27 12.46 -23.09 12.49
CA ALA A 27 11.61 -22.79 13.64
C ALA A 27 10.26 -23.46 13.50
N THR A 28 9.61 -23.67 14.65
CA THR A 28 8.26 -24.24 14.81
C THR A 28 8.18 -25.71 14.35
N SER A 29 7.05 -26.36 14.64
CA SER A 29 6.76 -27.72 14.14
C SER A 29 6.60 -27.79 12.62
N ALA A 30 6.35 -26.64 11.98
CA ALA A 30 6.25 -26.52 10.52
C ALA A 30 7.63 -26.35 9.83
N ASN A 31 8.73 -26.41 10.59
CA ASN A 31 10.10 -26.33 10.08
C ASN A 31 10.37 -25.09 9.20
N LEU A 32 9.77 -23.93 9.56
CA LEU A 32 9.87 -22.71 8.80
C LEU A 32 11.24 -22.04 8.94
N GLY A 33 11.81 -21.58 7.84
CA GLY A 33 13.07 -20.83 7.78
C GLY A 33 12.86 -19.34 7.64
N MET A 34 13.94 -18.58 7.83
CA MET A 34 13.96 -17.14 7.57
C MET A 34 13.78 -16.83 6.07
N THR A 35 12.90 -15.90 5.74
CA THR A 35 12.56 -15.54 4.37
C THR A 35 12.88 -14.09 3.99
N TYR A 36 13.17 -13.25 4.96
CA TYR A 36 13.39 -11.81 4.81
C TYR A 36 14.88 -11.44 4.65
N PRO A 37 15.19 -10.17 4.21
CA PRO A 37 16.54 -9.62 4.33
C PRO A 37 17.04 -9.62 5.77
N PRO A 38 18.38 -9.64 6.01
CA PRO A 38 18.94 -9.74 7.36
C PRO A 38 18.53 -8.63 8.32
N PHE A 39 18.17 -7.45 7.83
CA PHE A 39 17.63 -6.36 8.66
C PHE A 39 16.40 -6.77 9.46
N ALA A 40 15.54 -7.62 8.89
CA ALA A 40 14.35 -8.09 9.60
C ALA A 40 14.72 -8.85 10.88
N ALA A 41 15.74 -9.72 10.83
CA ALA A 41 16.20 -10.47 12.00
C ALA A 41 16.71 -9.55 13.12
N LEU A 42 17.43 -8.48 12.79
CA LEU A 42 17.85 -7.46 13.77
C LEU A 42 16.64 -6.75 14.40
N LEU A 43 15.61 -6.45 13.59
CA LEU A 43 14.37 -5.84 14.07
C LEU A 43 13.61 -6.77 15.04
N PHE A 44 13.79 -8.08 14.91
CA PHE A 44 13.12 -9.08 15.75
C PHE A 44 13.88 -9.43 17.04
N VAL A 45 15.12 -9.00 17.22
CA VAL A 45 15.90 -9.22 18.45
C VAL A 45 15.13 -8.80 19.71
N PRO A 46 14.40 -7.66 19.77
CA PRO A 46 13.63 -7.29 20.96
C PRO A 46 12.57 -8.32 21.39
N LEU A 47 12.04 -9.13 20.46
CA LEU A 47 11.08 -10.19 20.76
C LEU A 47 11.68 -11.27 21.69
N THR A 48 13.00 -11.41 21.69
CA THR A 48 13.72 -12.39 22.52
C THR A 48 13.91 -11.94 23.96
N LEU A 49 13.71 -10.64 24.24
CA LEU A 49 13.94 -10.04 25.57
C LEU A 49 12.78 -10.24 26.53
N VAL A 50 11.64 -10.73 26.05
CA VAL A 50 10.45 -10.97 26.84
C VAL A 50 9.98 -12.41 26.73
N GLY A 51 9.24 -12.89 27.74
CA GLY A 51 8.65 -14.23 27.71
C GLY A 51 7.60 -14.37 26.60
N VAL A 52 7.40 -15.59 26.10
CA VAL A 52 6.46 -15.89 24.99
C VAL A 52 5.03 -15.38 25.24
N PRO A 53 4.42 -15.55 26.45
CA PRO A 53 3.07 -15.03 26.70
C PRO A 53 2.98 -13.50 26.54
N LEU A 54 3.94 -12.76 27.13
CA LEU A 54 3.98 -11.31 27.02
C LEU A 54 4.24 -10.86 25.58
N MET A 55 5.17 -11.51 24.88
CA MET A 55 5.44 -11.25 23.45
C MET A 55 4.17 -11.39 22.61
N ARG A 56 3.39 -12.47 22.79
CA ARG A 56 2.13 -12.69 22.07
C ARG A 56 1.10 -11.60 22.38
N THR A 57 0.98 -11.19 23.64
CA THR A 57 0.07 -10.11 24.06
C THR A 57 0.48 -8.78 23.41
N LEU A 58 1.76 -8.43 23.49
CA LEU A 58 2.28 -7.20 22.88
C LEU A 58 2.12 -7.19 21.36
N THR A 59 2.38 -8.31 20.69
CA THR A 59 2.19 -8.45 19.23
C THR A 59 0.71 -8.31 18.85
N THR A 60 -0.21 -8.91 19.62
CA THR A 60 -1.65 -8.76 19.37
C THR A 60 -2.08 -7.31 19.53
N GLY A 61 -1.75 -6.68 20.66
CA GLY A 61 -2.07 -5.26 20.91
C GLY A 61 -1.45 -4.33 19.87
N GLY A 62 -0.18 -4.57 19.53
CA GLY A 62 0.54 -3.81 18.50
C GLY A 62 -0.12 -3.95 17.11
N ASN A 63 -0.47 -5.16 16.69
CA ASN A 63 -1.15 -5.39 15.43
C ASN A 63 -2.56 -4.76 15.38
N LEU A 64 -3.31 -4.77 16.47
CA LEU A 64 -4.60 -4.06 16.55
C LEU A 64 -4.43 -2.54 16.40
N LEU A 65 -3.42 -1.96 17.04
CA LEU A 65 -3.07 -0.55 16.86
C LEU A 65 -2.65 -0.26 15.40
N LEU A 66 -1.92 -1.17 14.78
CA LEU A 66 -1.53 -1.05 13.37
C LEU A 66 -2.74 -1.14 12.44
N VAL A 67 -3.77 -1.96 12.73
CA VAL A 67 -5.04 -1.95 11.96
C VAL A 67 -5.69 -0.58 12.04
N VAL A 68 -5.84 -0.01 13.24
CA VAL A 68 -6.41 1.34 13.43
C VAL A 68 -5.60 2.38 12.66
N THR A 69 -4.28 2.33 12.75
CA THR A 69 -3.37 3.25 12.03
C THR A 69 -3.46 3.07 10.52
N LEU A 70 -3.52 1.82 10.03
CA LEU A 70 -3.68 1.51 8.60
C LEU A 70 -4.98 2.12 8.06
N VAL A 71 -6.09 1.96 8.77
CA VAL A 71 -7.38 2.57 8.41
C VAL A 71 -7.28 4.09 8.42
N GLN A 72 -6.73 4.69 9.48
CA GLN A 72 -6.57 6.13 9.60
C GLN A 72 -5.78 6.72 8.42
N LEU A 73 -4.62 6.14 8.10
CA LEU A 73 -3.79 6.59 6.97
C LEU A 73 -4.48 6.36 5.63
N SER A 74 -5.23 5.26 5.49
CA SER A 74 -6.02 4.98 4.28
C SER A 74 -7.14 6.01 4.07
N VAL A 75 -7.86 6.39 5.14
CA VAL A 75 -8.87 7.45 5.08
C VAL A 75 -8.22 8.81 4.76
N GLN A 76 -7.07 9.13 5.37
CA GLN A 76 -6.32 10.36 5.05
C GLN A 76 -5.83 10.38 3.59
N LEU A 77 -5.41 9.24 3.04
CA LEU A 77 -4.98 9.14 1.65
C LEU A 77 -6.13 9.44 0.67
N VAL A 78 -7.34 8.96 0.99
CA VAL A 78 -8.53 9.07 0.14
C VAL A 78 -9.24 10.41 0.36
N ARG A 79 -9.34 10.87 1.61
CA ARG A 79 -10.02 12.10 2.03
C ARG A 79 -9.14 13.00 2.90
N PRO A 80 -8.13 13.66 2.32
CA PRO A 80 -7.16 14.45 3.10
C PRO A 80 -7.76 15.69 3.80
N SER A 81 -8.96 16.12 3.41
CA SER A 81 -9.65 17.31 3.95
C SER A 81 -10.61 17.03 5.10
N LEU A 82 -10.74 15.78 5.55
CA LEU A 82 -11.62 15.46 6.68
C LEU A 82 -11.21 16.17 7.97
N SER A 83 -12.19 16.60 8.77
CA SER A 83 -11.95 17.08 10.12
C SER A 83 -11.34 15.96 10.99
N ARG A 84 -10.59 16.35 12.04
CA ARG A 84 -10.02 15.35 12.96
C ARG A 84 -11.09 14.47 13.61
N ALA A 85 -12.22 15.03 13.99
CA ALA A 85 -13.32 14.29 14.62
C ALA A 85 -13.91 13.25 13.66
N ASP A 86 -14.18 13.64 12.42
CA ASP A 86 -14.74 12.74 11.42
C ASP A 86 -13.75 11.66 10.99
N LEU A 87 -12.45 12.02 10.89
CA LEU A 87 -11.38 11.06 10.64
C LEU A 87 -11.35 9.96 11.70
N TRP A 88 -11.40 10.33 13.00
CA TRP A 88 -11.39 9.34 14.08
C TRP A 88 -12.68 8.51 14.13
N ARG A 89 -13.84 9.12 13.90
CA ARG A 89 -15.12 8.38 13.81
C ARG A 89 -15.06 7.34 12.68
N ALA A 90 -14.67 7.77 11.47
CA ALA A 90 -14.53 6.86 10.33
C ALA A 90 -13.50 5.76 10.64
N THR A 91 -12.36 6.12 11.24
CA THR A 91 -11.30 5.17 11.57
C THR A 91 -11.81 4.05 12.48
N PHE A 92 -12.49 4.35 13.58
CA PHE A 92 -12.94 3.31 14.51
C PHE A 92 -14.01 2.41 13.91
N TRP A 93 -15.00 2.97 13.21
CA TRP A 93 -16.04 2.17 12.56
C TRP A 93 -15.48 1.27 11.47
N ILE A 94 -14.61 1.79 10.62
CA ILE A 94 -13.99 1.01 9.54
C ILE A 94 -13.05 -0.06 10.15
N ALA A 95 -12.25 0.28 11.16
CA ALA A 95 -11.37 -0.68 11.82
C ALA A 95 -12.13 -1.86 12.44
N ALA A 96 -13.29 -1.61 13.06
CA ALA A 96 -14.15 -2.65 13.61
C ALA A 96 -14.68 -3.62 12.53
N VAL A 97 -14.83 -3.16 11.30
CA VAL A 97 -15.31 -3.98 10.18
C VAL A 97 -14.15 -4.70 9.46
N VAL A 98 -13.06 -3.99 9.13
CA VAL A 98 -11.99 -4.57 8.30
C VAL A 98 -11.19 -5.65 9.03
N VAL A 99 -11.27 -5.73 10.34
CA VAL A 99 -10.66 -6.82 11.12
C VAL A 99 -11.20 -8.20 10.69
N TRP A 100 -12.41 -8.26 10.13
CA TRP A 100 -13.05 -9.47 9.61
C TRP A 100 -12.67 -9.82 8.17
N CYS A 101 -11.93 -8.96 7.48
CA CYS A 101 -11.33 -9.32 6.19
C CYS A 101 -10.27 -10.41 6.42
N GLU A 102 -10.31 -11.49 5.62
CA GLU A 102 -9.40 -12.63 5.75
C GLU A 102 -7.92 -12.20 5.81
N PRO A 103 -7.40 -11.28 4.95
CA PRO A 103 -5.99 -10.88 5.03
C PRO A 103 -5.62 -10.22 6.35
N VAL A 104 -6.53 -9.42 6.92
CA VAL A 104 -6.31 -8.76 8.21
C VAL A 104 -6.40 -9.77 9.33
N TRP A 105 -7.45 -10.61 9.33
CA TRP A 105 -7.66 -11.66 10.31
C TRP A 105 -6.48 -12.63 10.38
N THR A 106 -6.01 -13.09 9.22
CA THR A 106 -4.89 -14.04 9.12
C THR A 106 -3.57 -13.40 9.56
N THR A 107 -3.37 -12.11 9.23
CA THR A 107 -2.23 -11.33 9.76
C THR A 107 -2.23 -11.27 11.28
N LEU A 108 -3.39 -10.99 11.90
CA LEU A 108 -3.53 -10.96 13.35
C LEU A 108 -3.31 -12.35 13.96
N ARG A 109 -3.85 -13.40 13.33
CA ARG A 109 -3.75 -14.79 13.79
C ARG A 109 -2.31 -15.29 13.82
N TYR A 110 -1.50 -14.92 12.82
CA TYR A 110 -0.10 -15.36 12.70
C TYR A 110 0.90 -14.43 13.37
N GLY A 111 0.49 -13.21 13.74
CA GLY A 111 1.39 -12.18 14.27
C GLY A 111 2.32 -11.59 13.21
N GLN A 112 1.81 -11.44 11.98
CA GLN A 112 2.57 -11.02 10.80
C GLN A 112 2.94 -9.53 10.80
N ILE A 113 4.09 -9.22 10.19
CA ILE A 113 4.63 -7.85 10.08
C ILE A 113 3.97 -7.01 8.96
N ASN A 114 3.08 -7.59 8.15
CA ASN A 114 2.54 -6.92 6.95
C ASN A 114 1.79 -5.62 7.25
N LEU A 115 1.10 -5.53 8.39
CA LEU A 115 0.44 -4.29 8.84
C LEU A 115 1.46 -3.18 9.09
N LEU A 116 2.58 -3.47 9.73
CA LEU A 116 3.66 -2.51 9.97
C LEU A 116 4.24 -2.00 8.64
N ILE A 117 4.49 -2.91 7.70
CA ILE A 117 4.98 -2.58 6.35
C ILE A 117 3.99 -1.65 5.63
N ALA A 118 2.70 -1.99 5.60
CA ALA A 118 1.68 -1.17 4.95
C ALA A 118 1.53 0.21 5.61
N VAL A 119 1.54 0.26 6.94
CA VAL A 119 1.51 1.51 7.72
C VAL A 119 2.73 2.38 7.41
N ALA A 120 3.95 1.82 7.37
CA ALA A 120 5.18 2.56 7.08
C ALA A 120 5.13 3.19 5.68
N VAL A 121 4.66 2.44 4.67
CA VAL A 121 4.49 2.94 3.30
C VAL A 121 3.42 4.03 3.24
N LEU A 122 2.25 3.81 3.81
CA LEU A 122 1.17 4.81 3.80
C LEU A 122 1.52 6.05 4.62
N TRP A 123 2.29 5.91 5.71
CA TRP A 123 2.77 7.04 6.49
C TRP A 123 3.60 8.01 5.64
N ASP A 124 4.46 7.53 4.74
CA ASP A 124 5.19 8.36 3.79
C ASP A 124 4.25 8.99 2.75
N LEU A 125 3.36 8.16 2.17
CA LEU A 125 2.52 8.57 1.04
C LEU A 125 1.34 9.47 1.43
N THR A 126 1.05 9.63 2.72
CA THR A 126 0.07 10.59 3.25
C THR A 126 0.71 11.90 3.74
N ARG A 127 2.04 12.01 3.69
CA ARG A 127 2.74 13.23 4.13
C ARG A 127 2.55 14.39 3.18
N ARG A 128 2.63 15.60 3.75
CA ARG A 128 2.65 16.85 2.99
C ARG A 128 3.92 16.93 2.13
N GLU A 129 3.84 17.63 1.02
CA GLU A 129 4.92 17.72 0.03
C GLU A 129 6.23 18.33 0.55
N GLY A 130 6.18 19.15 1.59
CA GLY A 130 7.36 19.72 2.25
C GLY A 130 8.05 18.83 3.29
N SER A 131 7.52 17.62 3.57
CA SER A 131 8.07 16.77 4.62
C SER A 131 9.44 16.19 4.24
N ARG A 132 10.46 16.48 5.07
CA ARG A 132 11.82 15.90 4.94
C ARG A 132 11.89 14.41 5.29
N TRP A 133 10.87 13.89 5.97
CA TRP A 133 10.82 12.50 6.42
C TRP A 133 10.10 11.57 5.44
N ALA A 134 9.54 12.11 4.34
CA ALA A 134 8.89 11.28 3.32
C ALA A 134 9.93 10.40 2.62
N GLY A 135 9.66 9.10 2.59
CA GLY A 135 10.57 8.07 2.07
C GLY A 135 11.23 7.21 3.16
N LEU A 136 11.28 7.68 4.43
CA LEU A 136 11.87 6.91 5.53
C LEU A 136 11.13 5.57 5.74
N GLY A 137 9.80 5.60 5.80
CA GLY A 137 8.98 4.42 6.02
C GLY A 137 9.08 3.43 4.87
N ILE A 138 9.05 3.90 3.61
CA ILE A 138 9.22 3.06 2.42
C ILE A 138 10.59 2.41 2.40
N GLY A 139 11.65 3.17 2.70
CA GLY A 139 13.02 2.65 2.74
C GLY A 139 13.21 1.56 3.79
N LEU A 140 12.75 1.80 5.02
CA LEU A 140 12.78 0.80 6.10
C LEU A 140 11.92 -0.43 5.78
N ALA A 141 10.69 -0.22 5.28
CA ALA A 141 9.82 -1.31 4.87
C ALA A 141 10.46 -2.18 3.78
N THR A 142 11.17 -1.55 2.81
CA THR A 142 11.92 -2.27 1.77
C THR A 142 13.11 -3.04 2.34
N ALA A 143 13.78 -2.51 3.36
CA ALA A 143 14.88 -3.21 4.04
C ALA A 143 14.40 -4.43 4.85
N VAL A 144 13.16 -4.39 5.37
CA VAL A 144 12.52 -5.55 6.02
C VAL A 144 12.05 -6.58 5.00
N LYS A 145 11.44 -6.12 3.89
CA LYS A 145 10.85 -6.97 2.86
C LYS A 145 10.89 -6.24 1.52
N LEU A 146 11.41 -6.85 0.48
CA LEU A 146 11.72 -6.14 -0.79
C LEU A 146 10.49 -5.64 -1.56
N THR A 147 9.31 -6.22 -1.33
CA THR A 147 8.07 -5.87 -2.08
C THR A 147 7.70 -4.37 -2.03
N PRO A 148 7.86 -3.61 -0.93
CA PRO A 148 7.66 -2.16 -0.91
C PRO A 148 8.57 -1.37 -1.85
N GLY A 149 9.67 -1.95 -2.30
CA GLY A 149 10.57 -1.32 -3.29
C GLY A 149 9.87 -0.93 -4.60
N LEU A 150 8.74 -1.57 -4.94
CA LEU A 150 7.95 -1.17 -6.11
C LEU A 150 7.37 0.25 -5.98
N PHE A 151 7.13 0.73 -4.76
CA PHE A 151 6.73 2.12 -4.53
C PHE A 151 7.86 3.10 -4.87
N VAL A 152 9.12 2.71 -4.68
CA VAL A 152 10.28 3.54 -5.11
C VAL A 152 10.27 3.67 -6.62
N VAL A 153 9.96 2.59 -7.36
CA VAL A 153 9.83 2.63 -8.83
C VAL A 153 8.70 3.57 -9.25
N LEU A 154 7.52 3.46 -8.63
CA LEU A 154 6.39 4.38 -8.88
C LEU A 154 6.79 5.84 -8.66
N LEU A 155 7.40 6.12 -7.50
CA LEU A 155 7.84 7.47 -7.11
C LEU A 155 8.89 8.03 -8.08
N LEU A 156 9.86 7.21 -8.46
CA LEU A 156 10.91 7.61 -9.40
C LEU A 156 10.34 7.90 -10.79
N VAL A 157 9.53 6.99 -11.35
CA VAL A 157 8.98 7.15 -12.70
C VAL A 157 8.04 8.36 -12.76
N ALA A 158 7.09 8.49 -11.82
CA ALA A 158 6.19 9.64 -11.76
C ALA A 158 6.98 10.94 -11.56
N GLY A 159 7.95 10.93 -10.66
CA GLY A 159 8.80 12.10 -10.37
C GLY A 159 9.64 12.55 -11.56
N VAL A 160 10.24 11.62 -12.30
CA VAL A 160 11.01 11.94 -13.54
C VAL A 160 10.12 12.50 -14.63
N LEU A 161 8.91 11.95 -14.81
CA LEU A 161 7.98 12.46 -15.82
C LEU A 161 7.49 13.87 -15.48
N LEU A 162 7.22 14.18 -14.21
CA LEU A 162 6.89 15.53 -13.74
C LEU A 162 8.08 16.48 -13.88
N TRP A 163 9.29 16.04 -13.52
CA TRP A 163 10.51 16.83 -13.67
C TRP A 163 10.79 17.21 -15.11
N ARG A 164 10.50 16.35 -16.09
CA ARG A 164 10.65 16.67 -17.51
C ARG A 164 9.77 17.85 -17.96
N GLY A 165 8.61 18.05 -17.30
CA GLY A 165 7.69 19.15 -17.59
C GLY A 165 8.18 20.49 -17.06
N ASP A 166 8.52 20.59 -15.78
CA ASP A 166 8.85 21.85 -15.08
C ASP A 166 10.31 21.98 -14.62
N ARG A 167 11.11 20.94 -14.79
CA ARG A 167 12.51 20.87 -14.33
C ARG A 167 12.69 21.07 -12.83
N SER A 168 11.63 20.95 -12.03
CA SER A 168 11.67 21.11 -10.58
C SER A 168 12.00 19.79 -9.86
N TRP A 169 12.76 19.90 -8.76
CA TRP A 169 13.01 18.76 -7.85
C TRP A 169 11.78 18.53 -6.98
N ASN A 170 10.83 17.75 -7.50
CA ASN A 170 9.50 17.56 -6.95
C ASN A 170 9.47 16.56 -5.77
N TRP A 171 8.32 16.53 -5.08
CA TRP A 171 8.11 15.66 -3.92
C TRP A 171 8.33 14.16 -4.23
N TRP A 172 7.93 13.70 -5.41
CA TRP A 172 8.06 12.30 -5.82
C TRP A 172 9.52 11.88 -5.90
N LEU A 173 10.37 12.68 -6.53
CA LEU A 173 11.81 12.43 -6.64
C LEU A 173 12.51 12.48 -5.28
N ARG A 174 12.16 13.47 -4.45
CA ARG A 174 12.71 13.55 -3.08
C ARG A 174 12.37 12.34 -2.26
N THR A 175 11.10 11.90 -2.29
CA THR A 175 10.64 10.72 -1.55
C THR A 175 11.31 9.44 -2.07
N ALA A 176 11.46 9.29 -3.40
CA ALA A 176 12.19 8.18 -3.99
C ALA A 176 13.67 8.15 -3.56
N ALA A 177 14.35 9.30 -3.62
CA ALA A 177 15.75 9.42 -3.21
C ALA A 177 15.95 9.12 -1.71
N THR A 178 15.07 9.64 -0.86
CA THR A 178 15.11 9.36 0.58
C THR A 178 14.88 7.87 0.85
N ALA A 179 13.85 7.26 0.22
CA ALA A 179 13.56 5.84 0.39
C ALA A 179 14.72 4.95 -0.07
N THR A 180 15.32 5.27 -1.22
CA THR A 180 16.49 4.56 -1.73
C THR A 180 17.68 4.71 -0.80
N GLY A 181 17.96 5.94 -0.34
CA GLY A 181 19.08 6.22 0.59
C GLY A 181 18.92 5.49 1.92
N VAL A 182 17.70 5.48 2.48
CA VAL A 182 17.39 4.74 3.72
C VAL A 182 17.52 3.23 3.52
N PHE A 183 16.98 2.68 2.44
CA PHE A 183 17.13 1.27 2.11
C PHE A 183 18.59 0.85 1.99
N LEU A 184 19.37 1.57 1.18
CA LEU A 184 20.79 1.28 0.97
C LEU A 184 21.59 1.47 2.25
N GLY A 185 21.38 2.58 2.98
CA GLY A 185 22.07 2.85 4.24
C GLY A 185 21.80 1.78 5.29
N THR A 186 20.52 1.36 5.44
CA THR A 186 20.15 0.26 6.35
C THR A 186 20.77 -1.06 5.91
N THR A 187 20.72 -1.40 4.62
CA THR A 187 21.31 -2.64 4.09
C THR A 187 22.82 -2.68 4.31
N LEU A 188 23.52 -1.58 4.04
CA LEU A 188 24.96 -1.47 4.27
C LEU A 188 25.32 -1.57 5.76
N ALA A 189 24.57 -0.88 6.62
CA ALA A 189 24.78 -0.96 8.07
C ALA A 189 24.61 -2.41 8.57
N VAL A 190 23.61 -3.13 8.08
CA VAL A 190 23.40 -4.54 8.42
C VAL A 190 24.50 -5.43 7.84
N ALA A 191 25.02 -5.13 6.65
CA ALA A 191 26.14 -5.89 6.08
C ALA A 191 27.43 -5.76 6.91
N VAL A 192 27.60 -4.68 7.67
CA VAL A 192 28.70 -4.55 8.64
C VAL A 192 28.44 -5.41 9.89
N VAL A 193 27.20 -5.50 10.36
CA VAL A 193 26.86 -6.23 11.61
C VAL A 193 26.73 -7.75 11.34
N LEU A 194 26.15 -8.14 10.20
CA LEU A 194 25.88 -9.52 9.79
C LEU A 194 26.46 -9.77 8.39
N PRO A 195 27.79 -9.76 8.21
CA PRO A 195 28.42 -9.81 6.88
C PRO A 195 28.18 -11.13 6.14
N ALA A 196 28.22 -12.25 6.83
CA ALA A 196 28.03 -13.57 6.23
C ALA A 196 26.58 -13.77 5.74
N ASP A 197 25.59 -13.44 6.60
CA ASP A 197 24.18 -13.54 6.26
C ASP A 197 23.78 -12.53 5.16
N SER A 198 24.34 -11.32 5.20
CA SER A 198 24.11 -10.33 4.15
C SER A 198 24.66 -10.79 2.81
N LYS A 199 25.89 -11.32 2.76
CA LYS A 199 26.44 -11.90 1.53
C LYS A 199 25.54 -13.02 1.03
N LYS A 200 25.22 -14.00 1.87
CA LYS A 200 24.39 -15.16 1.53
C LYS A 200 23.02 -14.74 1.00
N PHE A 201 22.37 -13.74 1.64
CA PHE A 201 21.07 -13.25 1.17
C PHE A 201 21.14 -12.66 -0.24
N TRP A 202 22.08 -11.74 -0.47
CA TRP A 202 22.13 -11.00 -1.73
C TRP A 202 22.70 -11.79 -2.91
N THR A 203 23.50 -12.86 -2.66
CA THR A 203 24.12 -13.66 -3.73
C THR A 203 23.43 -14.99 -3.99
N GLU A 204 22.64 -15.52 -3.03
CA GLU A 204 22.07 -16.86 -3.10
C GLU A 204 20.57 -16.83 -2.76
N THR A 205 20.24 -16.55 -1.50
CA THR A 205 18.92 -16.75 -0.90
C THR A 205 17.80 -15.97 -1.60
N LEU A 206 18.10 -14.78 -2.10
CA LEU A 206 17.15 -13.93 -2.83
C LEU A 206 16.58 -14.62 -4.07
N PHE A 207 17.37 -15.48 -4.71
CA PHE A 207 17.01 -16.16 -5.96
C PHE A 207 16.36 -17.54 -5.74
N GLU A 208 16.35 -18.03 -4.51
CA GLU A 208 15.77 -19.32 -4.12
C GLU A 208 14.29 -19.16 -3.74
N THR A 209 13.41 -19.04 -4.73
CA THR A 209 11.98 -18.78 -4.48
C THR A 209 11.25 -19.96 -3.82
N GLY A 210 11.71 -21.20 -4.02
CA GLY A 210 11.10 -22.42 -3.46
C GLY A 210 11.23 -22.56 -1.93
N ARG A 211 12.15 -21.84 -1.28
CA ARG A 211 12.33 -21.90 0.18
C ARG A 211 11.21 -21.20 0.97
N VAL A 212 10.40 -20.36 0.32
CA VAL A 212 9.35 -19.56 0.98
C VAL A 212 8.05 -20.36 1.15
N GLY A 213 7.88 -21.43 0.38
CA GLY A 213 6.70 -22.29 0.32
C GLY A 213 6.41 -22.73 -1.11
N PHE A 214 5.39 -23.53 -1.29
CA PHE A 214 5.02 -24.06 -2.59
C PHE A 214 4.26 -23.02 -3.42
N ALA A 215 4.54 -22.98 -4.72
CA ALA A 215 3.93 -21.99 -5.61
C ALA A 215 2.42 -22.18 -5.72
N GLU A 216 1.96 -23.43 -5.80
CA GLU A 216 0.57 -23.82 -6.00
C GLU A 216 -0.30 -23.65 -4.76
N GLU A 217 0.26 -23.50 -3.54
CA GLU A 217 -0.55 -23.36 -2.33
C GLU A 217 -1.69 -22.35 -2.51
N THR A 218 -2.90 -22.73 -2.11
CA THR A 218 -4.09 -21.89 -2.20
C THR A 218 -3.90 -20.52 -1.51
N ALA A 219 -3.11 -20.48 -0.44
CA ALA A 219 -2.74 -19.25 0.25
C ALA A 219 -1.89 -18.31 -0.61
N ASN A 220 -1.19 -18.82 -1.65
CA ASN A 220 -0.41 -18.02 -2.58
C ASN A 220 -1.32 -17.34 -3.62
N GLN A 221 -1.67 -16.11 -3.38
CA GLN A 221 -2.52 -15.26 -4.20
C GLN A 221 -1.70 -14.39 -5.19
N SER A 222 -0.56 -14.89 -5.67
CA SER A 222 0.23 -14.26 -6.74
C SER A 222 -0.13 -14.82 -8.12
N ILE A 223 0.34 -14.16 -9.18
CA ILE A 223 0.23 -14.70 -10.57
C ILE A 223 0.94 -16.06 -10.65
N ARG A 224 2.07 -16.25 -9.95
CA ARG A 224 2.77 -17.54 -9.92
C ARG A 224 1.89 -18.64 -9.35
N GLY A 225 1.20 -18.37 -8.23
CA GLY A 225 0.29 -19.32 -7.62
C GLY A 225 -0.90 -19.66 -8.52
N VAL A 226 -1.48 -18.66 -9.20
CA VAL A 226 -2.57 -18.89 -10.16
C VAL A 226 -2.12 -19.76 -11.33
N LEU A 227 -0.95 -19.46 -11.91
CA LEU A 227 -0.42 -20.23 -13.03
C LEU A 227 -0.02 -21.65 -12.61
N ALA A 228 0.55 -21.83 -11.42
CA ALA A 228 0.90 -23.15 -10.89
C ALA A 228 -0.32 -24.07 -10.81
N ARG A 229 -1.44 -23.57 -10.25
CA ARG A 229 -2.69 -24.32 -10.19
C ARG A 229 -3.32 -24.53 -11.55
N LEU A 230 -3.34 -23.49 -12.41
CA LEU A 230 -3.91 -23.58 -13.77
C LEU A 230 -3.18 -24.58 -14.66
N MET A 231 -1.88 -24.68 -14.52
CA MET A 231 -1.02 -25.56 -15.30
C MET A 231 -0.76 -26.91 -14.60
N HIS A 232 -1.32 -27.12 -13.40
CA HIS A 232 -1.12 -28.31 -12.58
C HIS A 232 0.37 -28.63 -12.37
N THR A 233 1.19 -27.61 -12.07
CA THR A 233 2.65 -27.72 -11.91
C THR A 233 3.12 -26.96 -10.68
N ASP A 234 4.16 -27.43 -10.04
CA ASP A 234 4.83 -26.75 -8.92
C ASP A 234 5.73 -25.59 -9.36
N ASP A 235 6.12 -25.55 -10.62
CA ASP A 235 6.89 -24.44 -11.18
C ASP A 235 6.38 -24.03 -12.58
N PRO A 236 5.63 -22.92 -12.67
CA PRO A 236 5.19 -22.36 -13.94
C PRO A 236 6.33 -21.68 -14.73
N GLY A 237 7.54 -21.59 -14.18
CA GLY A 237 8.76 -21.16 -14.86
C GLY A 237 8.63 -19.83 -15.61
N MET A 238 9.00 -19.83 -16.89
CA MET A 238 8.98 -18.66 -17.77
C MET A 238 7.58 -18.06 -17.94
N TRP A 239 6.51 -18.83 -17.89
CA TRP A 239 5.15 -18.34 -18.03
C TRP A 239 4.78 -17.35 -16.93
N TRP A 240 5.21 -17.63 -15.68
CA TRP A 240 5.07 -16.67 -14.60
C TRP A 240 5.85 -15.38 -14.88
N ALA A 241 7.15 -15.49 -15.24
CA ALA A 241 8.00 -14.33 -15.44
C ALA A 241 7.45 -13.39 -16.52
N VAL A 242 7.02 -13.93 -17.67
CA VAL A 242 6.43 -13.17 -18.77
C VAL A 242 5.11 -12.54 -18.35
N THR A 243 4.20 -13.31 -17.74
CA THR A 243 2.89 -12.79 -17.33
C THR A 243 3.04 -11.72 -16.25
N ALA A 244 3.91 -11.93 -15.26
CA ALA A 244 4.20 -10.95 -14.21
C ALA A 244 4.81 -9.65 -14.78
N ALA A 245 5.72 -9.76 -15.75
CA ALA A 245 6.30 -8.60 -16.42
C ALA A 245 5.25 -7.80 -17.20
N LEU A 246 4.42 -8.47 -18.02
CA LEU A 246 3.38 -7.80 -18.82
C LEU A 246 2.32 -7.14 -17.93
N MET A 247 1.77 -7.87 -16.96
CA MET A 247 0.77 -7.32 -16.03
C MET A 247 1.37 -6.24 -15.13
N GLY A 248 2.58 -6.45 -14.64
CA GLY A 248 3.30 -5.47 -13.82
C GLY A 248 3.54 -4.17 -14.55
N CYS A 249 4.03 -4.22 -15.79
CA CYS A 249 4.21 -3.03 -16.63
C CYS A 249 2.87 -2.34 -16.92
N ALA A 250 1.84 -3.09 -17.32
CA ALA A 250 0.52 -2.52 -17.60
C ALA A 250 -0.09 -1.82 -16.38
N ALA A 251 -0.08 -2.48 -15.23
CA ALA A 251 -0.59 -1.92 -13.98
C ALA A 251 0.25 -0.73 -13.49
N MET A 252 1.58 -0.80 -13.62
CA MET A 252 2.46 0.34 -13.29
C MET A 252 2.20 1.56 -14.18
N VAL A 253 1.93 1.38 -15.47
CA VAL A 253 1.49 2.47 -16.34
C VAL A 253 0.19 3.10 -15.84
N VAL A 254 -0.76 2.32 -15.34
CA VAL A 254 -1.99 2.84 -14.72
C VAL A 254 -1.68 3.62 -13.45
N ALA A 255 -0.84 3.09 -12.57
CA ALA A 255 -0.43 3.75 -11.33
C ALA A 255 0.27 5.09 -11.59
N VAL A 256 1.24 5.11 -12.51
CA VAL A 256 1.96 6.34 -12.91
C VAL A 256 0.99 7.36 -13.52
N ARG A 257 0.10 6.94 -14.42
CA ARG A 257 -0.91 7.85 -15.00
C ARG A 257 -1.87 8.41 -13.96
N ALA A 258 -2.22 7.64 -12.92
CA ALA A 258 -3.01 8.13 -11.80
C ALA A 258 -2.22 9.18 -11.00
N ALA A 259 -0.95 8.91 -10.69
CA ALA A 259 -0.05 9.83 -10.01
C ALA A 259 0.09 11.17 -10.74
N LEU A 260 0.35 11.12 -12.06
CA LEU A 260 0.48 12.33 -12.92
C LEU A 260 -0.81 13.17 -12.99
N ARG A 261 -1.97 12.59 -12.69
CA ARG A 261 -3.27 13.29 -12.61
C ARG A 261 -3.61 13.78 -11.20
N GLY A 262 -2.68 13.66 -10.25
CA GLY A 262 -2.91 14.00 -8.85
C GLY A 262 -3.73 12.96 -8.06
N ASP A 263 -4.08 11.83 -8.69
CA ASP A 263 -4.85 10.76 -8.03
C ASP A 263 -3.92 9.83 -7.26
N ARG A 264 -3.37 10.34 -6.16
CA ARG A 264 -2.41 9.61 -5.32
C ARG A 264 -3.00 8.33 -4.75
N ALA A 265 -4.27 8.33 -4.36
CA ALA A 265 -4.92 7.17 -3.76
C ALA A 265 -5.00 5.99 -4.74
N VAL A 266 -5.43 6.22 -5.98
CA VAL A 266 -5.42 5.19 -7.03
C VAL A 266 -4.00 4.73 -7.34
N ALA A 267 -3.04 5.65 -7.46
CA ALA A 267 -1.65 5.31 -7.76
C ALA A 267 -1.06 4.35 -6.70
N VAL A 268 -1.29 4.65 -5.43
CA VAL A 268 -0.82 3.84 -4.28
C VAL A 268 -1.47 2.46 -4.26
N VAL A 269 -2.80 2.41 -4.36
CA VAL A 269 -3.54 1.13 -4.33
C VAL A 269 -3.15 0.24 -5.51
N VAL A 270 -3.10 0.79 -6.73
CA VAL A 270 -2.69 0.02 -7.92
C VAL A 270 -1.25 -0.47 -7.78
N CYS A 271 -0.32 0.34 -7.29
CA CYS A 271 1.06 -0.08 -7.04
C CYS A 271 1.15 -1.22 -6.01
N ALA A 272 0.42 -1.12 -4.89
CA ALA A 272 0.37 -2.16 -3.86
C ALA A 272 -0.11 -3.50 -4.42
N PHE A 273 -1.24 -3.48 -5.14
CA PHE A 273 -1.80 -4.68 -5.74
C PHE A 273 -0.89 -5.24 -6.86
N THR A 274 -0.21 -4.37 -7.62
CA THR A 274 0.81 -4.80 -8.58
C THR A 274 1.92 -5.58 -7.88
N ALA A 275 2.46 -5.06 -6.77
CA ALA A 275 3.51 -5.74 -6.00
C ALA A 275 3.06 -7.13 -5.52
N LEU A 276 1.80 -7.25 -5.04
CA LEU A 276 1.24 -8.53 -4.62
C LEU A 276 1.08 -9.53 -5.78
N MET A 277 0.61 -9.03 -6.93
CA MET A 277 0.37 -9.86 -8.10
C MET A 277 1.65 -10.44 -8.70
N ILE A 278 2.72 -9.62 -8.85
CA ILE A 278 3.95 -10.02 -9.53
C ILE A 278 4.96 -10.73 -8.63
N SER A 279 4.79 -10.65 -7.31
CA SER A 279 5.64 -11.36 -6.36
C SER A 279 5.59 -12.87 -6.62
N PRO A 280 6.71 -13.62 -6.51
CA PRO A 280 6.69 -15.08 -6.67
C PRO A 280 5.80 -15.77 -5.63
N ILE A 281 5.79 -15.24 -4.41
CA ILE A 281 4.90 -15.70 -3.33
C ILE A 281 4.20 -14.48 -2.72
N SER A 282 2.88 -14.52 -2.71
CA SER A 282 2.02 -13.50 -2.10
C SER A 282 0.92 -14.16 -1.29
N TRP A 283 1.25 -14.52 -0.05
CA TRP A 283 0.30 -15.16 0.85
C TRP A 283 -0.96 -14.31 1.06
N SER A 284 -2.09 -14.92 1.35
CA SER A 284 -3.36 -14.24 1.56
C SER A 284 -3.25 -13.08 2.57
N HIS A 285 -2.50 -13.29 3.64
CA HIS A 285 -2.24 -12.27 4.66
C HIS A 285 -1.31 -11.11 4.23
N HIS A 286 -0.68 -11.17 3.03
CA HIS A 286 -0.02 -9.99 2.45
C HIS A 286 -1.02 -8.98 1.88
N TRP A 287 -2.26 -9.41 1.62
CA TRP A 287 -3.30 -8.61 0.98
C TRP A 287 -4.03 -7.64 1.93
N VAL A 288 -3.41 -7.26 3.04
CA VAL A 288 -3.90 -6.20 3.96
C VAL A 288 -4.15 -4.86 3.25
N TRP A 289 -3.62 -4.70 2.05
CA TRP A 289 -3.91 -3.61 1.13
C TRP A 289 -5.36 -3.58 0.64
N CYS A 290 -6.16 -4.61 0.93
CA CYS A 290 -7.61 -4.58 0.76
C CYS A 290 -8.26 -3.44 1.56
N VAL A 291 -7.68 -3.03 2.69
CA VAL A 291 -8.19 -1.94 3.53
C VAL A 291 -8.21 -0.61 2.77
N PRO A 292 -7.08 -0.06 2.26
CA PRO A 292 -7.12 1.17 1.45
C PRO A 292 -7.91 1.00 0.15
N LEU A 293 -7.96 -0.20 -0.46
CA LEU A 293 -8.80 -0.46 -1.62
C LEU A 293 -10.28 -0.29 -1.30
N LEU A 294 -10.78 -0.93 -0.24
CA LEU A 294 -12.18 -0.87 0.16
C LEU A 294 -12.62 0.57 0.51
N ILE A 295 -11.78 1.32 1.22
CA ILE A 295 -12.01 2.72 1.53
C ILE A 295 -12.07 3.57 0.26
N LEU A 296 -11.15 3.35 -0.70
CA LEU A 296 -11.14 4.04 -1.99
C LEU A 296 -12.40 3.74 -2.81
N LEU A 297 -12.83 2.47 -2.87
CA LEU A 297 -14.02 2.08 -3.60
C LEU A 297 -15.29 2.66 -2.94
N ALA A 298 -15.39 2.63 -1.62
CA ALA A 298 -16.52 3.21 -0.89
C ALA A 298 -16.63 4.72 -1.08
N ASP A 299 -15.49 5.42 -1.20
CA ASP A 299 -15.47 6.86 -1.42
C ASP A 299 -15.90 7.27 -2.83
N ARG A 300 -15.46 6.54 -3.85
CA ARG A 300 -15.54 6.98 -5.25
C ARG A 300 -16.81 6.64 -5.98
N ALA A 301 -17.56 5.69 -5.52
CA ALA A 301 -18.74 5.24 -6.24
C ALA A 301 -19.98 5.96 -5.77
N THR A 302 -20.68 6.68 -6.64
CA THR A 302 -22.03 7.22 -6.40
C THR A 302 -23.04 6.13 -6.05
N ARG A 303 -22.72 4.88 -6.40
CA ARG A 303 -23.40 3.64 -6.00
C ARG A 303 -22.36 2.70 -5.37
N ALA A 304 -21.63 3.20 -4.38
CA ALA A 304 -20.48 2.55 -3.74
C ALA A 304 -20.73 1.09 -3.37
N TRP A 305 -21.91 0.79 -2.86
CA TRP A 305 -22.31 -0.55 -2.43
C TRP A 305 -22.29 -1.59 -3.57
N ARG A 306 -22.51 -1.17 -4.83
CA ARG A 306 -22.53 -2.10 -5.99
C ARG A 306 -21.14 -2.61 -6.38
N VAL A 307 -20.10 -1.91 -6.04
CA VAL A 307 -18.70 -2.30 -6.30
C VAL A 307 -17.97 -2.64 -5.00
N ALA A 308 -18.04 -1.76 -4.01
CA ALA A 308 -17.36 -1.97 -2.73
C ALA A 308 -17.94 -3.15 -1.95
N GLY A 309 -19.27 -3.37 -1.99
CA GLY A 309 -19.92 -4.49 -1.30
C GLY A 309 -19.44 -5.86 -1.79
N PRO A 310 -19.53 -6.19 -3.08
CA PRO A 310 -19.00 -7.44 -3.61
C PRO A 310 -17.49 -7.63 -3.34
N VAL A 311 -16.67 -6.58 -3.47
CA VAL A 311 -15.23 -6.65 -3.17
C VAL A 311 -15.01 -6.88 -1.68
N ALA A 312 -15.75 -6.21 -0.79
CA ALA A 312 -15.69 -6.45 0.65
C ALA A 312 -16.09 -7.92 0.98
N LEU A 313 -17.14 -8.43 0.32
CA LEU A 313 -17.55 -9.81 0.50
C LEU A 313 -16.44 -10.79 0.07
N VAL A 314 -15.76 -10.54 -1.04
CA VAL A 314 -14.60 -11.35 -1.44
C VAL A 314 -13.56 -11.45 -0.33
N PHE A 315 -13.15 -10.31 0.24
CA PHE A 315 -12.13 -10.31 1.30
C PHE A 315 -12.63 -10.81 2.66
N ALA A 316 -13.95 -10.79 2.92
CA ALA A 316 -14.54 -11.28 4.16
C ALA A 316 -15.05 -12.72 4.08
N SER A 317 -15.13 -13.31 2.88
CA SER A 317 -15.75 -14.63 2.67
C SER A 317 -14.84 -15.79 3.05
N PHE A 318 -13.54 -15.60 3.14
CA PHE A 318 -12.56 -16.69 3.27
C PHE A 318 -12.66 -17.73 2.13
N ALA A 319 -13.20 -17.34 0.95
CA ALA A 319 -13.52 -18.24 -0.15
C ALA A 319 -12.33 -19.06 -0.65
N LEU A 320 -11.13 -18.51 -0.59
CA LEU A 320 -9.91 -19.23 -0.96
C LEU A 320 -9.67 -20.48 -0.11
N TRP A 321 -10.21 -20.54 1.12
CA TRP A 321 -10.07 -21.67 2.04
C TRP A 321 -11.21 -22.72 1.91
N TRP A 322 -12.15 -22.52 1.00
CA TRP A 322 -13.25 -23.48 0.78
C TRP A 322 -12.88 -24.64 -0.16
N VAL A 323 -11.69 -24.58 -0.74
CA VAL A 323 -11.17 -25.62 -1.63
C VAL A 323 -10.22 -26.55 -0.87
N PRO A 324 -10.02 -27.79 -1.35
CA PRO A 324 -9.02 -28.68 -0.79
C PRO A 324 -7.64 -28.02 -0.80
N HIS A 325 -7.01 -28.02 0.35
CA HIS A 325 -5.67 -27.49 0.58
C HIS A 325 -5.05 -28.31 1.69
N ASP A 326 -3.77 -28.60 1.60
CA ASP A 326 -2.91 -29.25 2.56
C ASP A 326 -3.55 -30.33 3.50
N PRO A 327 -2.92 -31.50 3.79
CA PRO A 327 -1.66 -31.97 3.27
C PRO A 327 -1.81 -32.76 1.94
N GLY A 328 -0.71 -32.93 1.19
CA GLY A 328 -0.66 -33.78 0.01
C GLY A 328 -0.74 -33.04 -1.33
N ARG A 329 -0.69 -31.70 -1.31
CA ARG A 329 -0.67 -30.83 -2.50
C ARG A 329 -1.89 -30.99 -3.42
N PRO A 330 -3.14 -31.06 -2.87
CA PRO A 330 -4.35 -31.21 -3.66
C PRO A 330 -4.61 -30.03 -4.60
N GLU A 331 -3.91 -28.93 -4.40
CA GLU A 331 -3.95 -27.77 -5.26
C GLU A 331 -3.50 -28.04 -6.69
N LEU A 332 -2.67 -29.03 -6.93
CA LEU A 332 -2.26 -29.47 -8.26
C LEU A 332 -3.37 -30.23 -9.02
N ASP A 333 -4.39 -30.70 -8.32
CA ASP A 333 -5.51 -31.47 -8.88
C ASP A 333 -6.84 -30.69 -8.85
N GLN A 334 -6.81 -29.38 -8.63
CA GLN A 334 -8.01 -28.53 -8.56
C GLN A 334 -8.77 -28.52 -9.89
N ASN A 335 -10.09 -28.67 -9.81
CA ASN A 335 -10.99 -28.41 -10.95
C ASN A 335 -11.20 -26.91 -11.19
N ALA A 336 -11.81 -26.54 -12.33
CA ALA A 336 -11.98 -25.13 -12.73
C ALA A 336 -12.70 -24.28 -11.67
N GLY A 337 -13.73 -24.82 -10.98
CA GLY A 337 -14.44 -24.09 -9.92
C GLY A 337 -13.54 -23.84 -8.70
N GLN A 338 -12.75 -24.82 -8.31
CA GLN A 338 -11.78 -24.70 -7.22
C GLN A 338 -10.66 -23.70 -7.57
N MET A 339 -10.15 -23.72 -8.82
CA MET A 339 -9.17 -22.74 -9.31
C MET A 339 -9.71 -21.30 -9.26
N LEU A 340 -10.99 -21.08 -9.61
CA LEU A 340 -11.61 -19.75 -9.50
C LEU A 340 -11.66 -19.27 -8.05
N LEU A 341 -12.04 -20.13 -7.10
CA LEU A 341 -12.08 -19.78 -5.67
C LEU A 341 -10.68 -19.57 -5.11
N SER A 342 -9.72 -20.42 -5.46
CA SER A 342 -8.33 -20.28 -5.00
C SER A 342 -7.57 -19.10 -5.65
N ALA A 343 -8.11 -18.47 -6.69
CA ALA A 343 -7.54 -17.30 -7.36
C ALA A 343 -8.35 -16.01 -7.13
N VAL A 344 -9.21 -15.98 -6.12
CA VAL A 344 -10.23 -14.93 -5.94
C VAL A 344 -9.65 -13.52 -5.81
N TYR A 345 -8.50 -13.32 -5.15
CA TYR A 345 -7.87 -12.01 -5.00
C TYR A 345 -7.23 -11.52 -6.31
N PRO A 346 -6.40 -12.32 -6.99
CA PRO A 346 -5.88 -11.97 -8.33
C PRO A 346 -6.97 -11.67 -9.34
N LEU A 347 -8.04 -12.48 -9.39
CA LEU A 347 -9.16 -12.27 -10.30
C LEU A 347 -9.88 -10.94 -10.00
N THR A 348 -10.21 -10.69 -8.73
CA THR A 348 -10.83 -9.43 -8.30
C THR A 348 -9.96 -8.23 -8.70
N THR A 349 -8.66 -8.32 -8.46
CA THR A 349 -7.71 -7.25 -8.83
C THR A 349 -7.71 -6.99 -10.33
N THR A 350 -7.66 -8.05 -11.14
CA THR A 350 -7.66 -7.95 -12.61
C THR A 350 -8.95 -7.31 -13.12
N VAL A 351 -10.10 -7.73 -12.60
CA VAL A 351 -11.42 -7.16 -12.96
C VAL A 351 -11.51 -5.68 -12.60
N LEU A 352 -11.06 -5.30 -11.38
CA LEU A 352 -11.08 -3.90 -10.94
C LEU A 352 -10.15 -3.02 -11.79
N LEU A 353 -8.95 -3.50 -12.11
CA LEU A 353 -8.01 -2.78 -12.94
C LEU A 353 -8.54 -2.59 -14.37
N ALA A 354 -9.07 -3.66 -14.97
CA ALA A 354 -9.69 -3.59 -16.29
C ALA A 354 -10.89 -2.64 -16.31
N GLY A 355 -11.79 -2.74 -15.33
CA GLY A 355 -12.94 -1.84 -15.17
C GLY A 355 -12.54 -0.38 -15.04
N TYR A 356 -11.50 -0.08 -14.24
CA TYR A 356 -10.96 1.27 -14.12
C TYR A 356 -10.44 1.80 -15.47
N VAL A 357 -9.66 1.01 -16.21
CA VAL A 357 -9.12 1.39 -17.52
C VAL A 357 -10.23 1.65 -18.55
N LEU A 358 -11.22 0.75 -18.63
CA LEU A 358 -12.33 0.87 -19.57
C LEU A 358 -13.20 2.10 -19.29
N THR A 359 -13.53 2.36 -18.02
CA THR A 359 -14.31 3.54 -17.62
C THR A 359 -13.58 4.84 -17.98
N ARG A 360 -12.26 4.90 -17.76
CA ARG A 360 -11.45 6.07 -18.11
C ARG A 360 -11.34 6.29 -19.63
N ARG A 361 -11.29 5.23 -20.43
CA ARG A 361 -11.30 5.35 -21.90
C ARG A 361 -12.64 5.90 -22.38
N LYS A 362 -13.76 5.44 -21.85
CA LYS A 362 -15.10 5.89 -22.21
C LYS A 362 -15.30 7.39 -21.94
N LEU A 363 -14.88 7.87 -20.78
CA LEU A 363 -14.97 9.31 -20.43
C LEU A 363 -14.17 10.19 -21.40
N ARG A 364 -12.97 9.79 -21.80
CA ARG A 364 -12.16 10.52 -22.79
C ARG A 364 -12.79 10.55 -24.18
N GLY A 365 -13.42 9.47 -24.63
CA GLY A 365 -14.12 9.41 -25.91
C GLY A 365 -15.32 10.37 -25.95
N THR A 366 -16.02 10.52 -24.82
CA THR A 366 -17.17 11.43 -24.70
C THR A 366 -16.73 12.91 -24.74
N GLU A 367 -15.61 13.25 -24.07
CA GLU A 367 -15.03 14.61 -24.08
C GLU A 367 -14.54 15.00 -25.49
N ALA A 368 -13.88 14.08 -26.22
CA ALA A 368 -13.43 14.30 -27.60
C ALA A 368 -14.60 14.50 -28.56
N GLY A 369 -15.69 13.71 -28.45
CA GLY A 369 -16.88 13.84 -29.29
C GLY A 369 -17.68 15.13 -29.07
N HIS A 370 -17.64 15.72 -27.86
CA HIS A 370 -18.27 17.02 -27.61
C HIS A 370 -17.43 18.20 -28.14
N GLY A 371 -16.11 18.06 -28.22
CA GLY A 371 -15.21 19.07 -28.80
C GLY A 371 -15.35 19.20 -30.32
N GLU A 372 -15.60 18.10 -31.04
CA GLU A 372 -15.76 18.11 -32.50
C GLU A 372 -17.17 18.61 -32.95
N GLY A 373 -18.20 18.47 -32.09
CA GLY A 373 -19.56 18.97 -32.35
C GLY A 373 -19.67 20.50 -32.27
N ALA A 374 -18.86 21.15 -31.47
CA ALA A 374 -18.86 22.63 -31.31
C ALA A 374 -18.14 23.39 -32.43
N GLY A 375 -17.36 22.70 -33.27
CA GLY A 375 -16.59 23.30 -34.38
C GLY A 375 -17.28 23.30 -35.76
N ARG A 376 -18.46 22.70 -35.92
CA ARG A 376 -19.23 22.64 -37.18
C ARG A 376 -20.54 23.43 -37.13
N GLY A 377 -20.47 24.66 -36.63
CA GLY A 377 -21.53 25.67 -36.82
C GLY A 377 -21.17 26.54 -38.02
N THR A 378 -21.75 26.22 -39.16
CA THR A 378 -21.63 26.88 -40.45
C THR A 378 -21.80 28.39 -40.35
N GLY A 379 -20.75 29.13 -40.68
CA GLY A 379 -20.85 30.56 -40.97
C GLY A 379 -21.44 30.80 -42.38
N THR A 380 -22.68 31.28 -42.43
CA THR A 380 -23.16 32.14 -43.56
C THR A 380 -24.20 33.07 -42.99
N GLY A 381 -23.87 34.34 -42.93
CA GLY A 381 -24.80 35.42 -42.52
C GLY A 381 -24.11 36.75 -42.45
N THR A 382 -23.99 37.41 -43.61
CA THR A 382 -23.67 38.83 -43.77
C THR A 382 -24.69 39.71 -43.00
N GLY A 383 -24.23 40.59 -42.10
CA GLY A 383 -25.08 41.55 -41.44
C GLY A 383 -24.25 42.51 -40.59
N THR A 384 -23.94 43.67 -41.16
CA THR A 384 -23.44 44.85 -40.50
C THR A 384 -24.35 45.29 -39.33
N SER A 385 -23.82 45.43 -38.13
CA SER A 385 -24.38 46.30 -37.10
C SER A 385 -23.34 46.62 -36.02
N GLN A 386 -23.27 47.88 -35.69
CA GLN A 386 -22.36 48.56 -34.75
C GLN A 386 -22.39 47.98 -33.30
N PRO A 387 -21.35 48.21 -32.49
CA PRO A 387 -21.34 47.83 -31.09
C PRO A 387 -22.05 48.86 -30.24
N LEU A 388 -23.08 48.42 -29.52
CA LEU A 388 -23.65 49.14 -28.40
C LEU A 388 -22.78 48.85 -27.15
N LEU A 389 -22.19 49.94 -26.65
CA LEU A 389 -21.58 50.02 -25.32
C LEU A 389 -22.73 49.98 -24.27
N GLU A 390 -22.91 48.91 -23.58
CA GLU A 390 -23.68 48.85 -22.36
C GLU A 390 -22.75 48.92 -21.15
N ALA A 391 -23.00 49.97 -20.32
CA ALA A 391 -22.28 50.28 -19.10
C ALA A 391 -22.61 49.28 -18.00
N VAL A 392 -21.57 48.79 -17.32
CA VAL A 392 -21.68 48.08 -16.06
C VAL A 392 -21.87 49.06 -14.91
N PRO A 393 -22.84 48.91 -14.00
CA PRO A 393 -22.99 49.81 -12.86
C PRO A 393 -21.91 49.47 -11.80
N GLU A 394 -21.19 50.52 -11.41
CA GLU A 394 -20.31 50.56 -10.24
C GLU A 394 -21.15 50.30 -8.98
N GLN A 395 -20.85 49.20 -8.27
CA GLN A 395 -21.29 49.04 -6.88
C GLN A 395 -20.31 49.75 -5.96
N GLU A 396 -20.84 50.69 -5.23
CA GLU A 396 -20.20 51.48 -4.19
C GLU A 396 -19.48 50.58 -3.17
N ARG A 397 -18.19 50.83 -2.99
CA ARG A 397 -17.43 50.41 -1.82
C ARG A 397 -17.80 51.30 -0.64
N GLN A 398 -18.58 50.80 0.31
CA GLN A 398 -18.72 51.40 1.63
C GLN A 398 -17.39 51.31 2.37
N VAL A 399 -16.78 52.43 2.61
CA VAL A 399 -15.62 52.63 3.49
C VAL A 399 -16.15 52.68 4.91
N THR A 400 -15.74 51.71 5.74
CA THR A 400 -15.94 51.76 7.19
C THR A 400 -14.79 52.51 7.83
N PRO A 401 -15.02 53.44 8.79
CA PRO A 401 -13.97 54.26 9.37
C PRO A 401 -13.09 53.48 10.35
N GLU A 402 -11.81 53.81 10.32
CA GLU A 402 -10.76 53.40 11.25
C GLU A 402 -11.15 53.68 12.70
N GLN A 403 -11.10 52.69 13.55
CA GLN A 403 -11.13 52.85 15.00
C GLN A 403 -9.68 52.95 15.52
N GLU A 404 -9.39 54.07 16.19
CA GLU A 404 -8.14 54.34 16.94
C GLU A 404 -7.88 53.29 18.03
N PRO A 405 -6.60 52.98 18.33
CA PRO A 405 -6.24 52.01 19.37
C PRO A 405 -6.40 52.64 20.77
N ARG A 406 -7.25 52.02 21.58
CA ARG A 406 -7.36 52.32 23.01
C ARG A 406 -6.12 51.80 23.75
N THR A 407 -5.45 52.73 24.42
CA THR A 407 -4.40 52.50 25.40
C THR A 407 -4.88 51.66 26.57
N ALA A 408 -4.12 50.61 26.92
CA ALA A 408 -4.33 49.80 28.11
C ALA A 408 -3.80 50.50 29.36
N PRO A 409 -4.45 50.36 30.53
CA PRO A 409 -3.95 50.93 31.78
C PRO A 409 -2.85 50.03 32.39
N GLU A 410 -1.80 50.71 32.91
CA GLU A 410 -0.72 50.17 33.76
C GLU A 410 -1.27 49.40 34.96
N ARG A 411 -0.71 48.23 35.23
CA ARG A 411 -0.86 47.55 36.54
C ARG A 411 0.42 47.65 37.30
N GLU A 412 0.32 48.22 38.48
CA GLU A 412 1.36 48.25 39.53
C GLU A 412 1.79 46.84 39.97
N PRO A 413 3.01 46.70 40.48
CA PRO A 413 3.56 45.44 40.98
C PRO A 413 3.12 45.15 42.41
N GLN A 414 2.50 44.04 42.70
CA GLN A 414 2.30 43.54 44.05
C GLN A 414 3.45 42.67 44.52
N ALA A 415 3.83 42.94 45.72
CA ALA A 415 4.96 42.43 46.45
C ALA A 415 4.87 40.94 46.81
N VAL A 416 6.08 40.34 46.87
CA VAL A 416 6.40 39.03 47.42
C VAL A 416 6.03 38.98 48.90
N ALA A 417 5.35 37.92 49.33
CA ALA A 417 5.37 37.42 50.72
C ALA A 417 5.72 35.92 50.69
N LYS A 418 6.74 35.61 51.43
CA LYS A 418 7.21 34.28 51.77
C LYS A 418 6.22 33.62 52.77
N GLU A 419 5.92 32.33 52.57
CA GLU A 419 6.10 31.28 53.56
C GLU A 419 6.11 29.94 52.87
#